data_1656eae225f2b0f27c06a0ebfc0f1526
#
_entry.id   1656eae225f2b0f27c06a0ebfc0f1526
#
_cell.length_a   1.000
_cell.length_b   1.000
_cell.length_c   1.000
_cell.angle_alpha   90.00
_cell.angle_beta   90.00
_cell.angle_gamma   90.00
#
_symmetry.space_group_name_H-M   'P 1'
#
loop_
_entity.id
_entity.type
_entity.pdbx_description
1 polymer ?
#
loop_
_entity_poly.entity_id
_entity_poly.type
_entity_poly.pdbx_seq_one_letter_code
_entity_poly.pdbx_strand_id
1 'polypeptide(L)'
;MQALTLPCVLMRAGTSRGPFFLREWLPEDEDLRDQALIGAIGASDLLQVDGVGGGSSLTSKVAIVSRSREPGCALDYLFAQVGVGQRSVDTRPNCGNMLAGVVPFALEQGLIEADEGETTVRVFNVNTRSRIDVTVQTPQRRIRYEGLTSIDGVAGTAAPIKLEFLDAWGAVTGAVFPSGRRIDRIGGIEMTCIDAAMPLMLVRAADLGLSGRESPAELDANLPLLERLEALRRAAGELMGLGDVSASVIPKPVIVSPGDDEHSIRSRYFTPRRCHASHAVTGAIGVAAAFALPGTVASGALQRSGSRGIAVLHPQGRIEVEVELAGSGEQAQIRRAALLRTARKILQGQLHIPDYVFQDLHKETTRCSSKQSPRS
;
A
#
# COMPACT_ATOMS: atom_id res chain seq x y z
N MET A 1 19.06 13.63 -27.09
CA MET A 1 19.59 13.30 -25.75
C MET A 1 19.99 11.85 -25.78
N GLN A 2 21.00 11.43 -25.01
CA GLN A 2 21.32 10.01 -24.87
C GLN A 2 20.17 9.33 -24.10
N ALA A 3 19.66 8.19 -24.57
CA ALA A 3 18.58 7.46 -23.91
C ALA A 3 18.97 7.18 -22.46
N LEU A 4 18.08 7.49 -21.51
CA LEU A 4 18.32 7.24 -20.08
C LEU A 4 18.31 5.74 -19.82
N THR A 5 19.36 5.22 -19.23
CA THR A 5 19.47 3.82 -18.83
C THR A 5 19.62 3.74 -17.32
N LEU A 6 18.78 2.94 -16.67
CA LEU A 6 18.73 2.82 -15.22
C LEU A 6 18.99 1.38 -14.78
N PRO A 7 19.85 1.13 -13.80
CA PRO A 7 19.88 -0.17 -13.13
C PRO A 7 18.50 -0.47 -12.54
N CYS A 8 18.05 -1.72 -12.62
CA CYS A 8 16.73 -2.12 -12.20
C CYS A 8 16.73 -3.55 -11.64
N VAL A 9 16.00 -3.75 -10.54
CA VAL A 9 15.67 -5.09 -10.03
C VAL A 9 14.16 -5.24 -10.07
N LEU A 10 13.65 -6.13 -10.93
CA LEU A 10 12.24 -6.48 -10.96
C LEU A 10 11.95 -7.56 -9.92
N MET A 11 11.04 -7.28 -9.01
CA MET A 11 10.66 -8.21 -7.95
C MET A 11 9.15 -8.40 -7.87
N ARG A 12 8.73 -9.62 -7.50
CA ARG A 12 7.45 -9.85 -6.85
C ARG A 12 7.66 -9.59 -5.35
N ALA A 13 6.78 -8.84 -4.76
CA ALA A 13 6.75 -8.58 -3.32
C ALA A 13 5.30 -8.64 -2.84
N GLY A 14 5.00 -9.57 -1.92
CA GLY A 14 3.64 -9.94 -1.60
C GLY A 14 2.86 -10.34 -2.87
N THR A 15 1.64 -9.83 -3.03
CA THR A 15 0.80 -10.00 -4.22
C THR A 15 1.02 -8.93 -5.29
N SER A 16 2.10 -8.16 -5.19
CA SER A 16 2.46 -7.10 -6.14
C SER A 16 3.75 -7.42 -6.89
N ARG A 17 3.96 -6.77 -8.03
CA ARG A 17 5.20 -6.82 -8.81
C ARG A 17 5.58 -5.44 -9.29
N GLY A 18 6.87 -5.14 -9.27
CA GLY A 18 7.38 -3.90 -9.82
C GLY A 18 8.89 -3.78 -9.73
N PRO A 19 9.47 -2.76 -10.41
CA PRO A 19 10.87 -2.44 -10.29
C PRO A 19 11.21 -1.85 -8.92
N PHE A 20 12.38 -2.22 -8.44
CA PHE A 20 13.04 -1.66 -7.27
C PHE A 20 14.26 -0.89 -7.73
N PHE A 21 14.40 0.32 -7.23
CA PHE A 21 15.51 1.22 -7.54
C PHE A 21 16.19 1.68 -6.25
N LEU A 22 17.54 1.84 -6.29
CA LEU A 22 18.19 2.71 -5.35
C LEU A 22 17.83 4.17 -5.68
N ARG A 23 17.67 5.01 -4.66
CA ARG A 23 17.34 6.43 -4.87
C ARG A 23 18.38 7.12 -5.76
N GLU A 24 19.64 6.75 -5.63
CA GLU A 24 20.77 7.28 -6.39
C GLU A 24 20.80 6.85 -7.87
N TRP A 25 20.03 5.83 -8.27
CA TRP A 25 19.91 5.42 -9.67
C TRP A 25 18.91 6.29 -10.44
N LEU A 26 18.08 7.06 -9.73
CA LEU A 26 17.02 7.87 -10.30
C LEU A 26 17.41 9.34 -10.31
N PRO A 27 16.86 10.16 -11.24
CA PRO A 27 17.05 11.61 -11.22
C PRO A 27 16.73 12.20 -9.85
N GLU A 28 17.48 13.24 -9.45
CA GLU A 28 17.24 13.98 -8.20
C GLU A 28 15.95 14.82 -8.30
N ASP A 29 15.72 15.41 -9.46
CA ASP A 29 14.54 16.19 -9.76
C ASP A 29 13.30 15.27 -9.77
N GLU A 30 12.24 15.68 -9.09
CA GLU A 30 11.04 14.86 -8.91
C GLU A 30 10.26 14.68 -10.19
N ASP A 31 10.16 15.69 -11.05
CA ASP A 31 9.44 15.61 -12.31
C ASP A 31 10.17 14.70 -13.30
N LEU A 32 11.51 14.81 -13.37
CA LEU A 32 12.33 13.90 -14.19
C LEU A 32 12.29 12.46 -13.67
N ARG A 33 12.30 12.28 -12.34
CA ARG A 33 12.11 10.97 -11.71
C ARG A 33 10.78 10.36 -12.12
N ASP A 34 9.70 11.11 -12.00
CA ASP A 34 8.36 10.63 -12.29
C ASP A 34 8.17 10.29 -13.77
N GLN A 35 8.75 11.09 -14.69
CA GLN A 35 8.80 10.72 -16.11
C GLN A 35 9.58 9.43 -16.36
N ALA A 36 10.73 9.26 -15.68
CA ALA A 36 11.50 8.01 -15.76
C ALA A 36 10.68 6.80 -15.26
N LEU A 37 9.92 6.94 -14.16
CA LEU A 37 9.04 5.89 -13.65
C LEU A 37 7.86 5.59 -14.60
N ILE A 38 7.28 6.61 -15.25
CA ILE A 38 6.26 6.47 -16.28
C ILE A 38 6.80 5.65 -17.44
N GLY A 39 8.00 5.98 -17.94
CA GLY A 39 8.66 5.23 -19.01
C GLY A 39 9.02 3.81 -18.59
N ALA A 40 9.57 3.64 -17.37
CA ALA A 40 9.93 2.34 -16.83
C ALA A 40 8.74 1.36 -16.80
N ILE A 41 7.58 1.83 -16.41
CA ILE A 41 6.35 1.03 -16.32
C ILE A 41 5.65 0.89 -17.68
N GLY A 42 5.85 1.82 -18.62
CA GLY A 42 5.09 1.89 -19.87
C GLY A 42 3.68 2.45 -19.66
N ALA A 43 3.54 3.44 -18.78
CA ALA A 43 2.23 3.92 -18.29
C ALA A 43 1.35 4.59 -19.35
N SER A 44 1.88 4.88 -20.54
CA SER A 44 1.16 5.58 -21.60
C SER A 44 0.04 4.77 -22.24
N ASP A 45 0.06 3.44 -22.09
CA ASP A 45 -0.97 2.54 -22.59
C ASP A 45 -1.51 1.59 -21.50
N LEU A 46 -2.70 1.03 -21.74
CA LEU A 46 -3.41 0.17 -20.77
C LEU A 46 -2.72 -1.18 -20.55
N LEU A 47 -2.01 -1.71 -21.54
CA LEU A 47 -1.31 -2.98 -21.47
C LEU A 47 0.14 -2.83 -20.99
N GLN A 48 0.67 -1.59 -21.02
CA GLN A 48 2.03 -1.26 -20.60
C GLN A 48 3.09 -2.07 -21.38
N VAL A 49 2.86 -2.21 -22.70
CA VAL A 49 3.69 -3.05 -23.58
C VAL A 49 5.11 -2.51 -23.70
N ASP A 50 5.28 -1.17 -23.65
CA ASP A 50 6.56 -0.47 -23.80
C ASP A 50 7.26 -0.25 -22.41
N GLY A 51 7.05 -1.17 -21.47
CA GLY A 51 7.68 -1.11 -20.15
C GLY A 51 7.62 -2.43 -19.39
N VAL A 52 8.04 -2.40 -18.12
CA VAL A 52 8.00 -3.60 -17.26
C VAL A 52 6.71 -3.76 -16.49
N GLY A 53 5.73 -2.92 -16.73
CA GLY A 53 4.40 -3.03 -16.15
C GLY A 53 3.64 -4.28 -16.62
N GLY A 54 2.38 -4.40 -16.24
CA GLY A 54 1.54 -5.54 -16.63
C GLY A 54 0.07 -5.17 -16.68
N GLY A 55 -0.24 -3.91 -17.01
CA GLY A 55 -1.60 -3.45 -17.29
C GLY A 55 -2.54 -3.46 -16.08
N SER A 56 -2.02 -3.53 -14.87
CA SER A 56 -2.85 -3.52 -13.66
C SER A 56 -2.21 -2.72 -12.53
N SER A 57 -3.03 -2.29 -11.55
CA SER A 57 -2.53 -1.59 -10.37
C SER A 57 -1.57 -2.44 -9.50
N LEU A 58 -1.64 -3.77 -9.60
CA LEU A 58 -0.75 -4.68 -8.87
C LEU A 58 0.64 -4.79 -9.51
N THR A 59 0.75 -4.46 -10.79
CA THR A 59 1.98 -4.60 -11.58
C THR A 59 2.52 -3.26 -12.09
N SER A 60 1.95 -2.13 -11.63
CA SER A 60 2.37 -0.76 -11.94
C SER A 60 2.86 -0.04 -10.70
N LYS A 61 3.70 -0.72 -9.92
CA LYS A 61 4.21 -0.28 -8.62
C LYS A 61 5.73 -0.17 -8.66
N VAL A 62 6.25 0.84 -7.96
CA VAL A 62 7.70 1.07 -7.85
C VAL A 62 8.08 1.19 -6.39
N ALA A 63 9.21 0.61 -6.02
CA ALA A 63 9.87 0.81 -4.74
C ALA A 63 11.20 1.56 -4.95
N ILE A 64 11.37 2.65 -4.22
CA ILE A 64 12.61 3.44 -4.21
C ILE A 64 13.21 3.31 -2.81
N VAL A 65 14.44 2.85 -2.73
CA VAL A 65 15.10 2.50 -1.47
C VAL A 65 16.41 3.27 -1.33
N SER A 66 16.68 3.76 -0.12
CA SER A 66 17.94 4.38 0.24
C SER A 66 18.32 4.08 1.69
N ARG A 67 19.55 4.39 2.10
CA ARG A 67 19.89 4.46 3.51
C ARG A 67 19.06 5.55 4.19
N SER A 68 18.59 5.28 5.39
CA SER A 68 17.77 6.24 6.13
C SER A 68 18.64 7.28 6.87
N ARG A 69 18.09 8.49 6.98
CA ARG A 69 18.55 9.52 7.91
C ARG A 69 17.64 9.66 9.13
N GLU A 70 16.52 8.94 9.12
CA GLU A 70 15.59 8.92 10.26
C GLU A 70 16.21 8.16 11.43
N PRO A 71 16.23 8.75 12.65
CA PRO A 71 16.83 8.11 13.81
C PRO A 71 16.24 6.72 14.10
N GLY A 72 17.12 5.73 14.26
CA GLY A 72 16.75 4.36 14.55
C GLY A 72 16.25 3.56 13.35
N CYS A 73 16.27 4.11 12.13
CA CYS A 73 15.95 3.41 10.88
C CYS A 73 17.22 3.20 10.04
N ALA A 74 17.31 2.04 9.40
CA ALA A 74 18.43 1.72 8.51
C ALA A 74 18.14 2.10 7.05
N LEU A 75 16.87 1.98 6.64
CA LEU A 75 16.44 2.18 5.26
C LEU A 75 15.24 3.13 5.18
N ASP A 76 15.24 3.97 4.14
CA ASP A 76 14.06 4.68 3.66
C ASP A 76 13.41 3.89 2.53
N TYR A 77 12.09 3.82 2.55
CA TYR A 77 11.26 3.24 1.52
C TYR A 77 10.25 4.26 1.05
N LEU A 78 10.37 4.70 -0.20
CA LEU A 78 9.37 5.50 -0.91
C LEU A 78 8.64 4.60 -1.92
N PHE A 79 7.34 4.50 -1.76
CA PHE A 79 6.46 3.83 -2.70
C PHE A 79 5.92 4.79 -3.74
N ALA A 80 5.88 4.39 -5.00
CA ALA A 80 5.20 5.11 -6.08
C ALA A 80 4.21 4.19 -6.80
N GLN A 81 2.96 4.64 -6.91
CA GLN A 81 1.96 4.02 -7.78
C GLN A 81 1.96 4.73 -9.11
N VAL A 82 2.29 4.02 -10.17
CA VAL A 82 2.23 4.54 -11.54
C VAL A 82 0.86 4.25 -12.13
N GLY A 83 0.30 5.19 -12.88
CA GLY A 83 -0.99 5.06 -13.53
C GLY A 83 -1.01 3.95 -14.59
N VAL A 84 -2.18 3.33 -14.79
CA VAL A 84 -2.42 2.36 -15.87
C VAL A 84 -3.13 3.10 -17.00
N GLY A 85 -2.50 3.25 -18.15
CA GLY A 85 -3.00 4.08 -19.26
C GLY A 85 -3.07 5.58 -18.90
N GLN A 86 -2.31 6.00 -17.90
CA GLN A 86 -2.26 7.38 -17.43
C GLN A 86 -0.82 7.76 -17.08
N ARG A 87 -0.33 8.85 -17.65
CA ARG A 87 1.01 9.39 -17.38
C ARG A 87 1.03 10.12 -16.03
N SER A 88 0.91 9.36 -14.94
CA SER A 88 0.87 9.90 -13.57
C SER A 88 1.61 9.01 -12.60
N VAL A 89 2.23 9.62 -11.61
CA VAL A 89 2.86 8.96 -10.46
C VAL A 89 2.22 9.50 -9.20
N ASP A 90 1.77 8.62 -8.32
CA ASP A 90 1.22 8.99 -7.02
C ASP A 90 2.10 8.40 -5.89
N THR A 91 2.74 9.27 -5.14
CA THR A 91 3.60 8.93 -3.98
C THR A 91 2.91 9.16 -2.63
N ARG A 92 1.60 9.49 -2.61
CA ARG A 92 0.86 9.67 -1.36
C ARG A 92 0.44 8.35 -0.72
N PRO A 93 0.05 7.29 -1.47
CA PRO A 93 -0.32 6.03 -0.87
C PRO A 93 0.91 5.25 -0.40
N ASN A 94 0.68 4.30 0.49
CA ASN A 94 1.65 3.31 0.92
C ASN A 94 1.35 1.94 0.29
N CYS A 95 2.35 1.06 0.20
CA CYS A 95 2.17 -0.31 -0.25
C CYS A 95 2.96 -1.32 0.60
N GLY A 96 2.29 -1.96 1.56
CA GLY A 96 2.91 -2.99 2.41
C GLY A 96 3.31 -4.26 1.63
N ASN A 97 2.70 -4.57 0.47
CA ASN A 97 3.18 -5.66 -0.36
C ASN A 97 4.57 -5.37 -0.93
N MET A 98 4.77 -4.16 -1.53
CA MET A 98 6.09 -3.78 -2.06
C MET A 98 7.15 -3.68 -0.96
N LEU A 99 6.77 -3.27 0.26
CA LEU A 99 7.65 -3.23 1.42
C LEU A 99 8.35 -4.58 1.70
N ALA A 100 7.68 -5.71 1.46
CA ALA A 100 8.27 -7.03 1.66
C ALA A 100 9.53 -7.29 0.79
N GLY A 101 9.69 -6.57 -0.31
CA GLY A 101 10.89 -6.67 -1.17
C GLY A 101 12.03 -5.73 -0.76
N VAL A 102 11.80 -4.78 0.15
CA VAL A 102 12.76 -3.70 0.44
C VAL A 102 14.04 -4.23 1.09
N VAL A 103 13.92 -5.02 2.16
CA VAL A 103 15.09 -5.58 2.86
C VAL A 103 15.82 -6.61 2.00
N PRO A 104 15.16 -7.58 1.32
CA PRO A 104 15.83 -8.44 0.35
C PRO A 104 16.61 -7.66 -0.71
N PHE A 105 16.01 -6.63 -1.30
CA PHE A 105 16.66 -5.78 -2.28
C PHE A 105 17.88 -5.04 -1.68
N ALA A 106 17.73 -4.42 -0.50
CA ALA A 106 18.79 -3.66 0.14
C ALA A 106 20.02 -4.51 0.51
N LEU A 107 19.80 -5.75 0.97
CA LEU A 107 20.86 -6.71 1.24
C LEU A 107 21.63 -7.08 -0.02
N GLU A 108 20.93 -7.39 -1.12
CA GLU A 108 21.57 -7.75 -2.39
C GLU A 108 22.30 -6.59 -3.05
N GLN A 109 21.85 -5.34 -2.82
CA GLN A 109 22.53 -4.14 -3.34
C GLN A 109 23.62 -3.62 -2.39
N GLY A 110 23.88 -4.28 -1.24
CA GLY A 110 24.92 -3.89 -0.31
C GLY A 110 24.63 -2.60 0.47
N LEU A 111 23.36 -2.17 0.55
CA LEU A 111 22.99 -1.02 1.41
C LEU A 111 23.14 -1.36 2.89
N ILE A 112 22.91 -2.59 3.26
CA ILE A 112 22.97 -3.11 4.63
C ILE A 112 23.64 -4.48 4.63
N GLU A 113 24.15 -4.90 5.78
CA GLU A 113 24.72 -6.23 5.97
C GLU A 113 23.70 -7.17 6.59
N ALA A 114 23.83 -8.45 6.27
CA ALA A 114 22.99 -9.51 6.82
C ALA A 114 23.58 -10.06 8.12
N ASP A 115 22.73 -10.30 9.11
CA ASP A 115 23.05 -11.13 10.27
C ASP A 115 22.97 -12.63 9.90
N GLU A 116 23.52 -13.50 10.74
CA GLU A 116 23.42 -14.94 10.55
C GLU A 116 22.04 -15.46 10.95
N GLY A 117 21.41 -16.25 10.08
CA GLY A 117 20.12 -16.88 10.33
C GLY A 117 18.92 -16.01 9.97
N GLU A 118 18.73 -14.90 10.67
CA GLU A 118 17.67 -13.91 10.42
C GLU A 118 18.22 -12.49 10.52
N THR A 119 17.71 -11.60 9.68
CA THR A 119 18.04 -10.19 9.71
C THR A 119 16.77 -9.37 9.90
N THR A 120 16.72 -8.55 10.95
CA THR A 120 15.63 -7.60 11.20
C THR A 120 16.10 -6.18 10.95
N VAL A 121 15.42 -5.47 10.08
CA VAL A 121 15.77 -4.12 9.67
C VAL A 121 14.59 -3.18 9.90
N ARG A 122 14.85 -2.07 10.59
CA ARG A 122 13.86 -1.00 10.70
C ARG A 122 13.87 -0.14 9.46
N VAL A 123 12.73 -0.12 8.77
CA VAL A 123 12.47 0.64 7.56
C VAL A 123 11.58 1.84 7.90
N PHE A 124 11.99 3.03 7.48
CA PHE A 124 11.15 4.22 7.49
C PHE A 124 10.35 4.30 6.19
N ASN A 125 9.03 4.28 6.32
CA ASN A 125 8.13 4.49 5.20
C ASN A 125 7.95 6.00 4.98
N VAL A 126 8.51 6.53 3.90
CA VAL A 126 8.49 7.95 3.60
C VAL A 126 7.08 8.47 3.33
N ASN A 127 6.22 7.63 2.71
CA ASN A 127 4.85 8.00 2.36
C ASN A 127 3.97 8.27 3.58
N THR A 128 4.10 7.47 4.63
CA THR A 128 3.26 7.54 5.85
C THR A 128 4.02 7.99 7.08
N ARG A 129 5.34 8.22 6.96
CA ARG A 129 6.26 8.57 8.06
C ARG A 129 6.22 7.57 9.23
N SER A 130 5.93 6.30 8.94
CA SER A 130 5.85 5.22 9.92
C SER A 130 7.06 4.30 9.84
N ARG A 131 7.38 3.65 10.96
CA ARG A 131 8.47 2.69 11.10
C ARG A 131 7.93 1.28 11.08
N ILE A 132 8.57 0.42 10.32
CA ILE A 132 8.21 -0.98 10.18
C ILE A 132 9.47 -1.82 10.36
N ASP A 133 9.42 -2.81 11.25
CA ASP A 133 10.46 -3.81 11.35
C ASP A 133 10.18 -4.92 10.34
N VAL A 134 11.16 -5.18 9.49
CA VAL A 134 11.11 -6.19 8.43
C VAL A 134 12.13 -7.26 8.73
N THR A 135 11.66 -8.48 9.02
CA THR A 135 12.53 -9.63 9.30
C THR A 135 12.56 -10.59 8.11
N VAL A 136 13.74 -10.95 7.67
CA VAL A 136 14.01 -11.86 6.55
C VAL A 136 14.93 -12.99 6.96
N GLN A 137 14.85 -14.13 6.26
CA GLN A 137 15.73 -15.29 6.48
C GLN A 137 17.07 -15.06 5.78
N THR A 138 18.16 -15.14 6.52
CA THR A 138 19.53 -14.88 6.05
C THR A 138 20.55 -15.95 6.50
N PRO A 139 20.30 -17.24 6.21
CA PRO A 139 21.28 -18.27 6.52
C PRO A 139 22.57 -17.99 5.73
N GLN A 140 23.72 -18.19 6.38
CA GLN A 140 25.05 -17.88 5.83
C GLN A 140 25.18 -16.40 5.41
N ARG A 141 24.48 -15.50 6.10
CA ARG A 141 24.44 -14.05 5.81
C ARG A 141 24.04 -13.70 4.37
N ARG A 142 23.15 -14.52 3.78
CA ARG A 142 22.63 -14.30 2.44
C ARG A 142 21.11 -14.39 2.46
N ILE A 143 20.46 -13.49 1.72
CA ILE A 143 19.00 -13.53 1.60
C ILE A 143 18.53 -14.88 1.03
N ARG A 144 17.56 -15.48 1.68
CA ARG A 144 16.90 -16.70 1.24
C ARG A 144 15.52 -16.37 0.68
N TYR A 145 15.28 -16.79 -0.56
CA TYR A 145 13.97 -16.65 -1.20
C TYR A 145 13.13 -17.93 -1.12
N GLU A 146 13.77 -19.10 -1.08
CA GLU A 146 13.13 -20.41 -1.05
C GLU A 146 12.63 -20.71 0.38
N GLY A 147 11.42 -21.28 0.46
CA GLY A 147 10.79 -21.63 1.73
C GLY A 147 9.42 -22.27 1.55
N LEU A 148 8.72 -22.51 2.66
CA LEU A 148 7.45 -23.23 2.66
C LEU A 148 6.23 -22.32 2.92
N THR A 149 6.43 -21.00 3.04
CA THR A 149 5.35 -20.07 3.31
C THR A 149 4.58 -19.75 2.03
N SER A 150 3.29 -20.04 2.01
CA SER A 150 2.36 -19.59 0.98
C SER A 150 1.63 -18.33 1.43
N ILE A 151 1.28 -17.49 0.47
CA ILE A 151 0.38 -16.36 0.67
C ILE A 151 -0.71 -16.41 -0.41
N ASP A 152 -1.94 -16.16 -0.03
CA ASP A 152 -3.05 -16.20 -0.96
C ASP A 152 -2.90 -15.13 -2.06
N GLY A 153 -3.24 -15.50 -3.30
CA GLY A 153 -3.03 -14.66 -4.48
C GLY A 153 -1.64 -14.81 -5.13
N VAL A 154 -0.78 -15.71 -4.64
CA VAL A 154 0.53 -16.03 -5.24
C VAL A 154 0.67 -17.54 -5.35
N ALA A 155 1.04 -18.02 -6.53
CA ALA A 155 1.33 -19.44 -6.75
C ALA A 155 2.64 -19.86 -6.05
N GLY A 156 2.63 -21.07 -5.46
CA GLY A 156 3.80 -21.67 -4.83
C GLY A 156 4.11 -21.12 -3.44
N THR A 157 5.32 -21.43 -2.98
CA THR A 157 5.83 -21.07 -1.66
C THR A 157 7.16 -20.33 -1.75
N ALA A 158 7.53 -19.60 -0.68
CA ALA A 158 8.81 -18.89 -0.57
C ALA A 158 9.20 -18.74 0.90
N ALA A 159 10.37 -18.15 1.20
CA ALA A 159 10.76 -17.82 2.56
C ALA A 159 9.82 -16.77 3.17
N PRO A 160 9.49 -16.88 4.47
CA PRO A 160 8.67 -15.89 5.15
C PRO A 160 9.42 -14.57 5.32
N ILE A 161 8.69 -13.48 5.13
CA ILE A 161 9.12 -12.13 5.47
C ILE A 161 8.09 -11.59 6.45
N LYS A 162 8.50 -11.31 7.69
CA LYS A 162 7.64 -10.71 8.70
C LYS A 162 7.67 -9.20 8.55
N LEU A 163 6.50 -8.58 8.47
CA LEU A 163 6.31 -7.15 8.51
C LEU A 163 5.64 -6.79 9.84
N GLU A 164 6.29 -5.97 10.65
CA GLU A 164 5.80 -5.58 11.97
C GLU A 164 5.66 -4.06 12.06
N PHE A 165 4.42 -3.60 12.15
CA PHE A 165 4.03 -2.19 12.19
C PHE A 165 3.94 -1.74 13.66
N LEU A 166 4.76 -0.74 14.04
CA LEU A 166 4.92 -0.33 15.43
C LEU A 166 4.21 1.00 15.76
N ASP A 167 4.19 1.93 14.82
CA ASP A 167 3.71 3.30 15.02
C ASP A 167 2.85 3.82 13.83
N ALA A 168 2.14 2.91 13.18
CA ALA A 168 1.29 3.21 12.04
C ALA A 168 -0.15 3.65 12.43
N TRP A 169 -0.32 4.11 13.67
CA TRP A 169 -1.61 4.39 14.29
C TRP A 169 -1.88 5.89 14.30
N GLY A 170 -2.76 6.36 13.41
CA GLY A 170 -3.01 7.78 13.21
C GLY A 170 -1.89 8.51 12.48
N ALA A 171 -1.06 7.79 11.72
CA ALA A 171 0.13 8.36 11.09
C ALA A 171 -0.18 9.43 10.03
N VAL A 172 -1.35 9.37 9.40
CA VAL A 172 -1.76 10.33 8.36
C VAL A 172 -2.62 11.45 8.91
N THR A 173 -3.54 11.12 9.83
CA THR A 173 -4.58 12.05 10.32
C THR A 173 -4.32 12.57 11.74
N GLY A 174 -3.29 12.04 12.42
CA GLY A 174 -2.95 12.40 13.80
C GLY A 174 -3.66 11.57 14.88
N ALA A 175 -4.65 10.74 14.53
CA ALA A 175 -5.39 9.91 15.47
C ALA A 175 -5.91 8.63 14.82
N VAL A 176 -6.00 7.53 15.59
CA VAL A 176 -6.58 6.25 15.13
C VAL A 176 -8.04 6.43 14.69
N PHE A 177 -8.80 7.21 15.43
CA PHE A 177 -10.17 7.62 15.09
C PHE A 177 -10.19 9.13 14.87
N PRO A 178 -9.98 9.62 13.64
CA PRO A 178 -9.82 11.06 13.36
C PRO A 178 -11.03 11.89 13.73
N SER A 179 -12.24 11.34 13.67
CA SER A 179 -13.49 12.01 14.10
C SER A 179 -13.66 12.05 15.62
N GLY A 180 -12.79 11.38 16.39
CA GLY A 180 -12.95 11.14 17.82
C GLY A 180 -13.99 10.08 18.17
N ARG A 181 -14.63 9.45 17.19
CA ARG A 181 -15.67 8.44 17.37
C ARG A 181 -15.32 7.13 16.68
N ARG A 182 -15.79 6.02 17.24
CA ARG A 182 -15.62 4.68 16.65
C ARG A 182 -16.67 4.37 15.59
N ILE A 183 -17.84 4.99 15.71
CA ILE A 183 -18.91 4.95 14.71
C ILE A 183 -19.29 6.40 14.37
N ASP A 184 -19.25 6.70 13.09
CA ASP A 184 -19.76 7.89 12.46
C ASP A 184 -21.02 7.56 11.66
N ARG A 185 -21.85 8.56 11.36
CA ARG A 185 -23.05 8.39 10.52
C ARG A 185 -23.04 9.42 9.41
N ILE A 186 -22.98 8.97 8.17
CA ILE A 186 -23.00 9.81 6.96
C ILE A 186 -24.09 9.29 6.03
N GLY A 187 -25.01 10.17 5.61
CA GLY A 187 -26.12 9.80 4.71
C GLY A 187 -27.01 8.68 5.26
N GLY A 188 -27.17 8.60 6.59
CA GLY A 188 -27.94 7.54 7.26
C GLY A 188 -27.22 6.22 7.44
N ILE A 189 -25.98 6.07 6.96
CA ILE A 189 -25.16 4.86 7.05
C ILE A 189 -24.16 5.00 8.19
N GLU A 190 -24.08 3.96 9.03
CA GLU A 190 -23.04 3.83 10.04
C GLU A 190 -21.73 3.37 9.42
N MET A 191 -20.63 3.98 9.84
CA MET A 191 -19.29 3.66 9.36
C MET A 191 -18.25 3.85 10.44
N THR A 192 -17.08 3.27 10.26
CA THR A 192 -15.90 3.55 11.06
C THR A 192 -14.86 4.23 10.18
N CYS A 193 -14.51 5.47 10.52
CA CYS A 193 -13.39 6.19 9.96
C CYS A 193 -12.15 5.91 10.82
N ILE A 194 -11.18 5.16 10.31
CA ILE A 194 -10.00 4.74 11.07
C ILE A 194 -8.71 5.01 10.28
N ASP A 195 -7.69 5.50 10.97
CA ASP A 195 -6.31 5.59 10.46
C ASP A 195 -5.42 4.60 11.21
N ALA A 196 -5.35 3.39 10.67
CA ALA A 196 -4.51 2.30 11.16
C ALA A 196 -3.74 1.71 9.99
N ALA A 197 -2.48 2.12 9.85
CA ALA A 197 -1.57 1.90 8.73
C ALA A 197 -2.04 2.52 7.38
N MET A 198 -3.29 2.94 7.31
CA MET A 198 -3.91 3.61 6.15
C MET A 198 -5.25 4.21 6.58
N PRO A 199 -5.59 5.43 6.16
CA PRO A 199 -6.94 5.97 6.34
C PRO A 199 -7.98 5.14 5.60
N LEU A 200 -8.94 4.58 6.35
CA LEU A 200 -10.02 3.75 5.84
C LEU A 200 -11.39 4.30 6.25
N MET A 201 -12.36 4.09 5.39
CA MET A 201 -13.79 4.21 5.67
C MET A 201 -14.41 2.81 5.57
N LEU A 202 -14.76 2.21 6.72
CA LEU A 202 -15.37 0.89 6.77
C LEU A 202 -16.89 1.01 6.87
N VAL A 203 -17.61 0.25 6.04
CA VAL A 203 -19.08 0.17 6.00
C VAL A 203 -19.52 -1.29 6.00
N ARG A 204 -20.60 -1.62 6.71
CA ARG A 204 -21.15 -2.98 6.65
C ARG A 204 -21.79 -3.26 5.29
N ALA A 205 -21.56 -4.44 4.76
CA ALA A 205 -22.18 -4.90 3.50
C ALA A 205 -23.72 -4.81 3.57
N ALA A 206 -24.31 -5.23 4.69
CA ALA A 206 -25.75 -5.20 4.90
C ALA A 206 -26.35 -3.79 4.78
N ASP A 207 -25.63 -2.73 5.22
CA ASP A 207 -26.08 -1.34 5.14
C ASP A 207 -26.09 -0.79 3.69
N LEU A 208 -25.44 -1.54 2.78
CA LEU A 208 -25.40 -1.25 1.35
C LEU A 208 -26.29 -2.22 0.53
N GLY A 209 -27.00 -3.15 1.19
CA GLY A 209 -27.80 -4.18 0.53
C GLY A 209 -26.98 -5.30 -0.12
N LEU A 210 -25.75 -5.54 0.38
CA LEU A 210 -24.81 -6.52 -0.13
C LEU A 210 -24.63 -7.68 0.85
N SER A 211 -24.20 -8.82 0.32
CA SER A 211 -23.82 -10.01 1.12
C SER A 211 -22.41 -9.93 1.69
N GLY A 212 -21.51 -9.12 1.07
CA GLY A 212 -20.10 -9.07 1.32
C GLY A 212 -19.31 -10.21 0.66
N ARG A 213 -19.96 -11.03 -0.15
CA ARG A 213 -19.36 -12.15 -0.89
C ARG A 213 -19.21 -11.87 -2.39
N GLU A 214 -19.69 -10.73 -2.85
CA GLU A 214 -19.61 -10.31 -4.24
C GLU A 214 -18.17 -10.35 -4.75
N SER A 215 -18.02 -10.78 -5.99
CA SER A 215 -16.72 -10.72 -6.70
C SER A 215 -16.31 -9.28 -7.04
N PRO A 216 -15.03 -9.01 -7.28
CA PRO A 216 -14.60 -7.70 -7.76
C PRO A 216 -15.31 -7.26 -9.04
N ALA A 217 -15.58 -8.18 -9.97
CA ALA A 217 -16.26 -7.89 -11.23
C ALA A 217 -17.72 -7.44 -11.01
N GLU A 218 -18.46 -8.12 -10.12
CA GLU A 218 -19.82 -7.74 -9.76
C GLU A 218 -19.86 -6.36 -9.09
N LEU A 219 -18.92 -6.08 -8.19
CA LEU A 219 -18.82 -4.78 -7.51
C LEU A 219 -18.43 -3.66 -8.48
N ASP A 220 -17.48 -3.91 -9.37
CA ASP A 220 -17.03 -2.93 -10.36
C ASP A 220 -18.08 -2.63 -11.43
N ALA A 221 -18.99 -3.58 -11.72
CA ALA A 221 -20.13 -3.41 -12.62
C ALA A 221 -21.29 -2.65 -11.97
N ASN A 222 -21.32 -2.53 -10.62
CA ASN A 222 -22.39 -1.85 -9.89
C ASN A 222 -22.12 -0.35 -9.78
N LEU A 223 -22.37 0.39 -10.87
CA LEU A 223 -22.11 1.83 -10.93
C LEU A 223 -22.82 2.64 -9.83
N PRO A 224 -24.13 2.39 -9.51
CA PRO A 224 -24.79 3.10 -8.40
C PRO A 224 -24.11 2.87 -7.04
N LEU A 225 -23.59 1.67 -6.78
CA LEU A 225 -22.80 1.40 -5.58
C LEU A 225 -21.51 2.19 -5.56
N LEU A 226 -20.77 2.22 -6.68
CA LEU A 226 -19.50 2.96 -6.77
C LEU A 226 -19.70 4.46 -6.59
N GLU A 227 -20.76 5.03 -7.14
CA GLU A 227 -21.12 6.45 -6.94
C GLU A 227 -21.46 6.74 -5.46
N ARG A 228 -22.26 5.86 -4.84
CA ARG A 228 -22.60 5.97 -3.42
C ARG A 228 -21.38 5.86 -2.51
N LEU A 229 -20.49 4.88 -2.76
CA LEU A 229 -19.25 4.72 -2.02
C LEU A 229 -18.33 5.93 -2.17
N GLU A 230 -18.24 6.52 -3.36
CA GLU A 230 -17.42 7.71 -3.60
C GLU A 230 -17.98 8.94 -2.86
N ALA A 231 -19.30 9.12 -2.84
CA ALA A 231 -19.93 10.18 -2.08
C ALA A 231 -19.67 10.05 -0.56
N LEU A 232 -19.82 8.83 -0.02
CA LEU A 232 -19.52 8.52 1.38
C LEU A 232 -18.03 8.73 1.68
N ARG A 233 -17.12 8.28 0.79
CA ARG A 233 -15.67 8.44 0.93
C ARG A 233 -15.26 9.91 1.03
N ARG A 234 -15.82 10.76 0.19
CA ARG A 234 -15.52 12.20 0.20
C ARG A 234 -15.95 12.84 1.50
N ALA A 235 -17.17 12.57 1.95
CA ALA A 235 -17.66 13.06 3.23
C ALA A 235 -16.86 12.49 4.43
N ALA A 236 -16.43 11.23 4.37
CA ALA A 236 -15.54 10.66 5.36
C ALA A 236 -14.16 11.34 5.34
N GLY A 237 -13.64 11.70 4.18
CA GLY A 237 -12.37 12.45 4.04
C GLY A 237 -12.41 13.79 4.77
N GLU A 238 -13.47 14.56 4.60
CA GLU A 238 -13.69 15.82 5.33
C GLU A 238 -13.76 15.57 6.85
N LEU A 239 -14.54 14.56 7.26
CA LEU A 239 -14.70 14.18 8.68
C LEU A 239 -13.38 13.73 9.33
N MET A 240 -12.50 13.10 8.55
CA MET A 240 -11.16 12.68 8.99
C MET A 240 -10.11 13.81 8.96
N GLY A 241 -10.49 15.02 8.59
CA GLY A 241 -9.58 16.18 8.49
C GLY A 241 -8.65 16.13 7.27
N LEU A 242 -8.95 15.29 6.26
CA LEU A 242 -8.16 15.17 5.02
C LEU A 242 -8.53 16.24 3.96
N GLY A 243 -9.55 17.05 4.22
CA GLY A 243 -10.05 18.06 3.29
C GLY A 243 -10.70 17.49 2.04
N ASP A 244 -10.63 18.21 0.92
CA ASP A 244 -11.15 17.70 -0.36
C ASP A 244 -10.28 16.55 -0.87
N VAL A 245 -10.86 15.36 -0.85
CA VAL A 245 -10.23 14.11 -1.29
C VAL A 245 -10.65 13.68 -2.70
N SER A 246 -11.27 14.57 -3.49
CA SER A 246 -11.74 14.25 -4.85
C SER A 246 -10.62 13.75 -5.78
N ALA A 247 -9.43 14.34 -5.66
CA ALA A 247 -8.21 13.93 -6.38
C ALA A 247 -7.33 12.97 -5.57
N SER A 248 -7.76 12.54 -4.38
CA SER A 248 -7.01 11.64 -3.50
C SER A 248 -7.52 10.21 -3.60
N VAL A 249 -6.63 9.26 -3.33
CA VAL A 249 -6.99 7.84 -3.23
C VAL A 249 -7.32 7.40 -1.80
N ILE A 250 -7.22 8.28 -0.82
CA ILE A 250 -7.58 8.06 0.59
C ILE A 250 -8.70 9.03 1.03
N PRO A 251 -9.53 8.65 2.05
CA PRO A 251 -9.55 7.34 2.69
C PRO A 251 -9.98 6.24 1.73
N LYS A 252 -9.55 4.99 1.96
CA LYS A 252 -9.97 3.87 1.14
C LYS A 252 -11.33 3.35 1.60
N PRO A 253 -12.32 3.19 0.71
CA PRO A 253 -13.56 2.52 1.04
C PRO A 253 -13.31 1.03 1.28
N VAL A 254 -13.94 0.50 2.32
CA VAL A 254 -13.91 -0.93 2.66
C VAL A 254 -15.30 -1.39 3.05
N ILE A 255 -15.81 -2.40 2.36
CA ILE A 255 -17.05 -3.06 2.72
C ILE A 255 -16.69 -4.27 3.56
N VAL A 256 -17.29 -4.40 4.76
CA VAL A 256 -17.02 -5.49 5.69
C VAL A 256 -18.29 -6.31 5.97
N SER A 257 -18.09 -7.59 6.22
CA SER A 257 -19.17 -8.51 6.68
C SER A 257 -18.55 -9.58 7.58
N PRO A 258 -19.37 -10.31 8.38
CA PRO A 258 -18.88 -11.39 9.21
C PRO A 258 -18.05 -12.41 8.40
N GLY A 259 -16.99 -12.90 9.00
CA GLY A 259 -16.15 -13.97 8.47
C GLY A 259 -16.80 -15.34 8.58
N ASP A 260 -15.98 -16.39 8.52
CA ASP A 260 -16.46 -17.78 8.59
C ASP A 260 -16.42 -18.29 10.05
N ASP A 261 -15.70 -17.59 10.94
CA ASP A 261 -15.57 -17.86 12.37
C ASP A 261 -15.39 -16.55 13.18
N GLU A 262 -15.24 -16.68 14.50
CA GLU A 262 -15.06 -15.53 15.42
C GLU A 262 -13.71 -14.83 15.32
N HIS A 263 -12.74 -15.40 14.58
CA HIS A 263 -11.42 -14.84 14.33
C HIS A 263 -11.28 -14.25 12.93
N SER A 264 -12.36 -14.22 12.16
CA SER A 264 -12.31 -13.79 10.77
C SER A 264 -13.33 -12.69 10.44
N ILE A 265 -12.94 -11.84 9.49
CA ILE A 265 -13.79 -10.79 8.92
C ILE A 265 -13.63 -10.78 7.40
N ARG A 266 -14.73 -10.70 6.69
CA ARG A 266 -14.73 -10.57 5.23
C ARG A 266 -14.60 -9.12 4.84
N SER A 267 -13.77 -8.85 3.83
CA SER A 267 -13.46 -7.52 3.36
C SER A 267 -13.49 -7.41 1.84
N ARG A 268 -14.04 -6.31 1.35
CA ARG A 268 -13.93 -5.83 -0.04
C ARG A 268 -13.32 -4.44 0.00
N TYR A 269 -12.08 -4.37 -0.45
CA TYR A 269 -11.26 -3.15 -0.37
C TYR A 269 -11.23 -2.45 -1.74
N PHE A 270 -11.46 -1.13 -1.77
CA PHE A 270 -11.53 -0.36 -3.01
C PHE A 270 -10.33 0.58 -3.19
N THR A 271 -9.94 0.83 -4.47
CA THR A 271 -8.79 1.68 -4.85
C THR A 271 -9.18 2.82 -5.81
N PRO A 272 -9.88 3.91 -5.40
CA PRO A 272 -11.09 3.93 -4.59
C PRO A 272 -12.34 3.50 -5.38
N ARG A 273 -12.28 3.55 -6.73
CA ARG A 273 -13.41 3.28 -7.63
C ARG A 273 -13.39 1.88 -8.26
N ARG A 274 -12.49 1.03 -7.80
CA ARG A 274 -12.39 -0.38 -8.22
C ARG A 274 -12.14 -1.26 -7.02
N CYS A 275 -12.81 -2.39 -6.98
CA CYS A 275 -12.56 -3.41 -5.98
C CYS A 275 -11.19 -4.07 -6.24
N HIS A 276 -10.37 -4.16 -5.20
CA HIS A 276 -9.07 -4.80 -5.28
C HIS A 276 -9.25 -6.32 -5.48
N ALA A 277 -8.56 -6.89 -6.48
CA ALA A 277 -8.68 -8.31 -6.79
C ALA A 277 -8.25 -9.24 -5.64
N SER A 278 -7.33 -8.78 -4.79
CA SER A 278 -6.90 -9.42 -3.54
C SER A 278 -7.14 -8.42 -2.39
N HIS A 279 -6.11 -8.06 -1.62
CA HIS A 279 -6.19 -7.04 -0.58
C HIS A 279 -4.87 -6.28 -0.42
N ALA A 280 -4.94 -4.99 -0.08
CA ALA A 280 -3.76 -4.25 0.35
C ALA A 280 -3.37 -4.66 1.79
N VAL A 281 -2.06 -4.83 2.04
CA VAL A 281 -1.53 -5.18 3.38
C VAL A 281 -1.95 -4.16 4.43
N THR A 282 -1.73 -2.86 4.15
CA THR A 282 -2.09 -1.78 5.07
C THR A 282 -3.60 -1.68 5.27
N GLY A 283 -4.40 -1.98 4.23
CA GLY A 283 -5.85 -2.11 4.35
C GLY A 283 -6.25 -3.28 5.26
N ALA A 284 -5.59 -4.44 5.12
CA ALA A 284 -5.86 -5.60 5.97
C ALA A 284 -5.52 -5.33 7.44
N ILE A 285 -4.42 -4.60 7.71
CA ILE A 285 -4.07 -4.15 9.05
C ILE A 285 -5.17 -3.25 9.62
N GLY A 286 -5.65 -2.26 8.86
CA GLY A 286 -6.72 -1.38 9.30
C GLY A 286 -8.05 -2.10 9.56
N VAL A 287 -8.41 -3.08 8.71
CA VAL A 287 -9.59 -3.93 8.92
C VAL A 287 -9.43 -4.80 10.17
N ALA A 288 -8.28 -5.47 10.34
CA ALA A 288 -8.01 -6.28 11.51
C ALA A 288 -7.97 -5.44 12.81
N ALA A 289 -7.40 -4.23 12.74
CA ALA A 289 -7.42 -3.27 13.84
C ALA A 289 -8.86 -2.87 14.22
N ALA A 290 -9.69 -2.52 13.24
CA ALA A 290 -11.09 -2.20 13.48
C ALA A 290 -11.87 -3.38 14.03
N PHE A 291 -11.57 -4.62 13.58
CA PHE A 291 -12.18 -5.85 14.10
C PHE A 291 -11.79 -6.09 15.57
N ALA A 292 -10.52 -5.88 15.92
CA ALA A 292 -10.01 -6.08 17.27
C ALA A 292 -10.50 -5.02 18.27
N LEU A 293 -10.72 -3.78 17.80
CA LEU A 293 -11.16 -2.68 18.64
C LEU A 293 -12.68 -2.73 18.88
N PRO A 294 -13.14 -2.58 20.14
CA PRO A 294 -14.58 -2.60 20.45
C PRO A 294 -15.30 -1.37 19.87
N GLY A 295 -16.58 -1.51 19.56
CA GLY A 295 -17.46 -0.41 19.19
C GLY A 295 -17.27 0.16 17.78
N THR A 296 -16.55 -0.54 16.89
CA THR A 296 -16.49 -0.21 15.45
C THR A 296 -17.57 -0.95 14.66
N VAL A 297 -17.83 -0.55 13.41
CA VAL A 297 -18.74 -1.31 12.52
C VAL A 297 -18.21 -2.71 12.15
N ALA A 298 -16.91 -2.94 12.38
CA ALA A 298 -16.22 -4.20 12.13
C ALA A 298 -15.99 -5.03 13.39
N SER A 299 -16.36 -4.54 14.59
CA SER A 299 -16.02 -5.18 15.87
C SER A 299 -16.41 -6.66 15.91
N GLY A 300 -15.42 -7.52 16.19
CA GLY A 300 -15.63 -8.93 16.47
C GLY A 300 -16.05 -9.18 17.93
N ALA A 301 -16.41 -10.44 18.23
CA ALA A 301 -16.80 -10.86 19.60
C ALA A 301 -15.62 -10.84 20.59
N LEU A 302 -14.39 -10.93 20.11
CA LEU A 302 -13.18 -11.08 20.90
C LEU A 302 -12.56 -9.72 21.26
N GLN A 303 -13.01 -9.13 22.38
CA GLN A 303 -12.52 -7.83 22.87
C GLN A 303 -11.64 -8.01 24.11
N ARG A 304 -10.47 -8.65 23.98
CA ARG A 304 -9.53 -8.85 25.09
C ARG A 304 -8.17 -8.23 24.77
N SER A 305 -7.45 -7.78 25.79
CA SER A 305 -6.04 -7.37 25.67
C SER A 305 -5.15 -8.54 25.26
N GLY A 306 -3.99 -8.24 24.67
CA GLY A 306 -3.00 -9.21 24.20
C GLY A 306 -2.96 -9.38 22.68
N SER A 307 -2.16 -10.33 22.22
CA SER A 307 -1.94 -10.64 20.82
C SER A 307 -2.94 -11.66 20.29
N ARG A 308 -3.41 -11.46 19.05
CA ARG A 308 -4.33 -12.38 18.38
C ARG A 308 -4.18 -12.36 16.88
N GLY A 309 -4.35 -13.52 16.25
CA GLY A 309 -4.48 -13.65 14.81
C GLY A 309 -5.89 -13.34 14.36
N ILE A 310 -6.02 -12.53 13.31
CA ILE A 310 -7.28 -12.15 12.67
C ILE A 310 -7.15 -12.44 11.18
N ALA A 311 -8.04 -13.28 10.64
CA ALA A 311 -8.09 -13.58 9.22
C ALA A 311 -8.97 -12.55 8.49
N VAL A 312 -8.37 -11.73 7.65
CA VAL A 312 -9.08 -10.84 6.73
C VAL A 312 -9.33 -11.58 5.41
N LEU A 313 -10.58 -12.01 5.20
CA LEU A 313 -11.01 -12.77 4.04
C LEU A 313 -11.25 -11.83 2.85
N HIS A 314 -10.62 -12.11 1.72
CA HIS A 314 -10.68 -11.28 0.52
C HIS A 314 -10.95 -12.12 -0.74
N PRO A 315 -11.17 -11.54 -1.95
CA PRO A 315 -11.59 -12.30 -3.13
C PRO A 315 -10.70 -13.47 -3.52
N GLN A 316 -9.39 -13.43 -3.22
CA GLN A 316 -8.43 -14.48 -3.58
C GLN A 316 -7.96 -15.33 -2.38
N GLY A 317 -8.65 -15.24 -1.24
CA GLY A 317 -8.29 -16.01 -0.05
C GLY A 317 -8.26 -15.15 1.20
N ARG A 318 -7.18 -15.17 1.98
CA ARG A 318 -7.08 -14.46 3.26
C ARG A 318 -5.70 -13.87 3.54
N ILE A 319 -5.69 -12.89 4.41
CA ILE A 319 -4.47 -12.34 5.03
C ILE A 319 -4.60 -12.52 6.52
N GLU A 320 -3.69 -13.26 7.12
CA GLU A 320 -3.55 -13.37 8.56
C GLU A 320 -2.80 -12.14 9.09
N VAL A 321 -3.43 -11.42 10.01
CA VAL A 321 -2.86 -10.26 10.69
C VAL A 321 -2.85 -10.54 12.18
N GLU A 322 -1.68 -10.53 12.79
CA GLU A 322 -1.54 -10.54 14.24
C GLU A 322 -1.70 -9.10 14.76
N VAL A 323 -2.65 -8.86 15.65
CA VAL A 323 -2.86 -7.55 16.29
C VAL A 323 -2.66 -7.68 17.78
N GLU A 324 -1.85 -6.79 18.36
CA GLU A 324 -1.66 -6.69 19.81
C GLU A 324 -2.38 -5.45 20.35
N LEU A 325 -3.27 -5.67 21.31
CA LEU A 325 -3.98 -4.62 22.02
C LEU A 325 -3.45 -4.45 23.44
N ALA A 326 -3.37 -3.19 23.87
CA ALA A 326 -3.22 -2.79 25.27
C ALA A 326 -4.53 -2.19 25.77
N GLY A 327 -4.82 -2.40 27.06
CA GLY A 327 -6.07 -1.94 27.68
C GLY A 327 -7.28 -2.79 27.28
N SER A 328 -8.46 -2.36 27.68
CA SER A 328 -9.73 -3.05 27.40
C SER A 328 -10.87 -2.04 27.23
N GLY A 329 -11.99 -2.50 26.62
CA GLY A 329 -13.15 -1.66 26.37
C GLY A 329 -12.81 -0.43 25.52
N GLU A 330 -13.35 0.72 25.85
CA GLU A 330 -13.13 1.97 25.13
C GLU A 330 -11.68 2.48 25.19
N GLN A 331 -10.91 2.04 26.19
CA GLN A 331 -9.49 2.40 26.35
C GLN A 331 -8.54 1.47 25.57
N ALA A 332 -9.08 0.47 24.87
CA ALA A 332 -8.26 -0.43 24.06
C ALA A 332 -7.52 0.35 22.97
N GLN A 333 -6.21 0.13 22.89
CA GLN A 333 -5.31 0.75 21.91
C GLN A 333 -4.50 -0.32 21.20
N ILE A 334 -4.21 -0.10 19.93
CA ILE A 334 -3.33 -0.98 19.15
C ILE A 334 -1.89 -0.66 19.52
N ARG A 335 -1.11 -1.68 19.88
CA ARG A 335 0.33 -1.57 20.12
C ARG A 335 1.14 -1.88 18.88
N ARG A 336 0.79 -2.97 18.21
CA ARG A 336 1.45 -3.42 16.98
C ARG A 336 0.51 -4.26 16.14
N ALA A 337 0.83 -4.36 14.86
CA ALA A 337 0.31 -5.40 14.00
C ALA A 337 1.43 -6.03 13.17
N ALA A 338 1.36 -7.33 13.00
CA ALA A 338 2.34 -8.07 12.24
C ALA A 338 1.67 -9.04 11.26
N LEU A 339 2.33 -9.31 10.15
CA LEU A 339 1.89 -10.28 9.17
C LEU A 339 3.06 -10.86 8.39
N LEU A 340 2.82 -12.02 7.77
CA LEU A 340 3.80 -12.65 6.89
C LEU A 340 3.53 -12.30 5.45
N ARG A 341 4.61 -12.05 4.72
CA ARG A 341 4.64 -11.94 3.27
C ARG A 341 5.78 -12.76 2.70
N THR A 342 5.91 -12.79 1.40
CA THR A 342 7.02 -13.41 0.69
C THR A 342 7.46 -12.49 -0.44
N ALA A 343 8.70 -12.61 -0.89
CA ALA A 343 9.20 -11.91 -2.05
C ALA A 343 9.99 -12.86 -2.96
N ARG A 344 10.23 -12.43 -4.19
CA ARG A 344 11.11 -13.12 -5.14
C ARG A 344 11.72 -12.12 -6.10
N LYS A 345 13.03 -12.17 -6.26
CA LYS A 345 13.72 -11.50 -7.36
C LYS A 345 13.39 -12.21 -8.68
N ILE A 346 12.94 -11.47 -9.68
CA ILE A 346 12.57 -11.99 -10.99
C ILE A 346 13.73 -11.80 -11.96
N LEU A 347 14.26 -10.56 -12.04
CA LEU A 347 15.43 -10.24 -12.85
C LEU A 347 16.17 -9.04 -12.24
N GLN A 348 17.42 -8.87 -12.65
CA GLN A 348 18.24 -7.69 -12.43
C GLN A 348 18.94 -7.33 -13.73
N GLY A 349 19.02 -6.05 -14.06
CA GLY A 349 19.62 -5.58 -15.31
C GLY A 349 19.53 -4.10 -15.50
N GLN A 350 19.58 -3.67 -16.75
CA GLN A 350 19.44 -2.27 -17.16
C GLN A 350 18.09 -2.06 -17.83
N LEU A 351 17.41 -1.00 -17.46
CA LEU A 351 16.15 -0.58 -18.05
C LEU A 351 16.40 0.65 -18.93
N HIS A 352 16.00 0.57 -20.19
CA HIS A 352 16.14 1.66 -21.14
C HIS A 352 14.86 2.47 -21.16
N ILE A 353 14.97 3.77 -20.83
CA ILE A 353 13.81 4.68 -20.79
C ILE A 353 13.71 5.40 -22.13
N PRO A 354 12.55 5.34 -22.80
CA PRO A 354 12.37 6.02 -24.10
C PRO A 354 12.45 7.54 -23.96
N ASP A 355 13.13 8.22 -24.91
CA ASP A 355 13.30 9.67 -24.89
C ASP A 355 11.98 10.45 -24.94
N TYR A 356 10.94 9.88 -25.56
CA TYR A 356 9.65 10.56 -25.71
C TYR A 356 8.97 10.89 -24.36
N VAL A 357 9.28 10.15 -23.28
CA VAL A 357 8.67 10.41 -21.97
C VAL A 357 9.09 11.76 -21.39
N PHE A 358 10.23 12.31 -21.81
CA PHE A 358 10.78 13.59 -21.33
C PHE A 358 10.40 14.78 -22.22
N GLN A 359 9.79 14.57 -23.40
CA GLN A 359 9.52 15.63 -24.37
C GLN A 359 8.47 16.64 -23.90
N ASP A 360 7.55 16.26 -23.04
CA ASP A 360 6.47 17.13 -22.55
C ASP A 360 6.98 18.16 -21.55
N LEU A 361 8.01 17.84 -20.75
CA LEU A 361 8.66 18.79 -19.84
C LEU A 361 9.30 19.98 -20.59
N HIS A 362 9.85 19.74 -21.77
CA HIS A 362 10.43 20.80 -22.60
C HIS A 362 9.37 21.75 -23.19
N LYS A 363 8.16 21.26 -23.47
CA LYS A 363 7.06 22.10 -23.99
C LYS A 363 6.50 23.03 -22.93
N GLU A 364 6.44 22.62 -21.68
CA GLU A 364 5.96 23.46 -20.57
C GLU A 364 6.98 24.52 -20.16
N THR A 365 8.26 24.17 -20.13
CA THR A 365 9.35 25.13 -19.85
C THR A 365 9.43 26.22 -20.92
N THR A 366 9.22 25.86 -22.19
CA THR A 366 9.20 26.81 -23.32
C THR A 366 7.97 27.73 -23.30
N ARG A 367 6.81 27.25 -22.82
CA ARG A 367 5.61 28.06 -22.67
C ARG A 367 5.69 29.05 -21.50
N CYS A 368 6.41 28.71 -20.44
CA CYS A 368 6.61 29.60 -19.29
C CYS A 368 7.58 30.75 -19.64
N SER A 369 8.65 30.47 -20.40
CA SER A 369 9.63 31.48 -20.82
C SER A 369 9.09 32.47 -21.87
N SER A 370 8.10 32.06 -22.71
CA SER A 370 7.49 32.93 -23.71
C SER A 370 6.46 33.92 -23.16
N LYS A 371 6.03 33.77 -21.89
CA LYS A 371 5.09 34.69 -21.22
C LYS A 371 5.76 35.82 -20.45
N GLN A 372 7.08 35.89 -20.40
CA GLN A 372 7.86 36.90 -19.66
C GLN A 372 8.55 37.92 -20.55
N SER A 373 8.13 38.15 -21.79
CA SER A 373 8.61 39.31 -22.57
C SER A 373 7.79 40.53 -22.18
N PRO A 374 8.38 41.57 -21.58
CA PRO A 374 7.69 42.80 -21.28
C PRO A 374 7.41 43.50 -22.63
N ARG A 375 6.15 43.87 -22.86
CA ARG A 375 5.80 44.85 -23.89
C ARG A 375 6.41 46.19 -23.46
N SER A 376 7.39 46.62 -24.23
CA SER A 376 7.89 48.00 -24.24
C SER A 376 6.82 48.95 -24.74
#